data_9295ade6d95552ee9cc8ea55422d565f
#
_entry.id   9295ade6d95552ee9cc8ea55422d565f
#
_cell.length_a   1.000
_cell.length_b   1.000
_cell.length_c   1.000
_cell.angle_alpha   90.00
_cell.angle_beta   90.00
_cell.angle_gamma   90.00
#
_symmetry.space_group_name_H-M   'P 1'
#
loop_
_entity.id
_entity.type
_entity.pdbx_description
1 polymer ?
#
loop_
_entity_poly.entity_id
_entity_poly.type
_entity_poly.pdbx_seq_one_letter_code
_entity_poly.pdbx_strand_id
1 'polypeptide(L)'
;MSGQPGHRLRKVICGACLAALSTGYVWAAGDEPILPPSSVTASTVPANGDVNPYGVAFVPAGVPSWSTLKAGDVVVSNFNAKSNLQGTGTTIVKFVPNGTPITFFQGHNLGLTTALAVLRSGFVLVGNLPTTDGKTPTSQGSLLVVNPQGGLAAELKNPTLLNGPWDLTVIDRGGSVKVFVSNVLSGNVARLDLSIDETGVHVLPTSRIVASGYMHRSDPTAFELGPTGLAYDADHDVLYVASTADNAVFAIYGAASATHDAGVGRLIYQDNAHLRGPLGLALAPNGHLVTANGDAINPDPQQPSELVEFTVDGRFIAELSVDPSQGAAFGLAFGRDRHGRVRLAAVDDATNTLTVWTLGESGNN
;
A
#
# COMPACT_ATOMS: atom_id res chain seq x y z
N MET A 1 -94.44 -28.42 -13.76
CA MET A 1 -94.55 -27.24 -12.93
C MET A 1 -93.16 -26.95 -12.45
N SER A 2 -92.66 -25.83 -12.86
CA SER A 2 -91.51 -25.01 -12.41
C SER A 2 -90.24 -25.70 -12.01
N GLY A 3 -89.31 -25.76 -12.95
CA GLY A 3 -87.86 -25.94 -12.64
C GLY A 3 -87.18 -24.60 -12.53
N GLN A 4 -86.25 -24.47 -11.62
CA GLN A 4 -85.36 -23.33 -11.61
C GLN A 4 -83.92 -23.78 -12.01
N PRO A 5 -83.17 -22.96 -12.73
CA PRO A 5 -81.84 -23.30 -13.21
C PRO A 5 -80.74 -22.88 -12.16
N GLY A 6 -79.79 -23.77 -12.02
CA GLY A 6 -78.63 -23.53 -11.10
C GLY A 6 -77.62 -22.52 -11.67
N HIS A 7 -77.29 -21.51 -10.91
CA HIS A 7 -76.16 -20.58 -11.13
C HIS A 7 -74.83 -21.24 -10.79
N ARG A 8 -73.97 -21.42 -11.81
CA ARG A 8 -72.55 -21.77 -11.64
C ARG A 8 -71.76 -20.50 -11.31
N LEU A 9 -71.21 -20.42 -10.13
CA LEU A 9 -70.24 -19.41 -9.72
C LEU A 9 -68.89 -19.70 -10.43
N ARG A 10 -68.44 -18.82 -11.29
CA ARG A 10 -67.07 -18.81 -11.81
C ARG A 10 -66.17 -18.13 -10.77
N LYS A 11 -65.24 -18.87 -10.20
CA LYS A 11 -64.13 -18.32 -9.41
C LYS A 11 -63.16 -17.62 -10.37
N VAL A 12 -63.05 -16.29 -10.23
CA VAL A 12 -61.99 -15.49 -10.82
C VAL A 12 -60.79 -15.56 -9.88
N ILE A 13 -59.73 -16.21 -10.34
CA ILE A 13 -58.42 -16.20 -9.63
C ILE A 13 -57.72 -14.95 -10.09
N CYS A 14 -57.63 -13.94 -9.20
CA CYS A 14 -56.78 -12.76 -9.40
C CYS A 14 -55.36 -13.16 -9.07
N GLY A 15 -54.54 -13.41 -10.08
CA GLY A 15 -53.11 -13.59 -9.91
C GLY A 15 -52.45 -12.23 -9.63
N ALA A 16 -52.03 -12.00 -8.40
CA ALA A 16 -51.17 -10.87 -8.08
C ALA A 16 -49.75 -11.17 -8.56
N CYS A 17 -49.32 -10.53 -9.65
CA CYS A 17 -47.93 -10.47 -10.04
C CYS A 17 -47.17 -9.59 -9.03
N LEU A 18 -46.40 -10.19 -8.12
CA LEU A 18 -45.33 -9.48 -7.42
C LEU A 18 -44.23 -9.17 -8.43
N ALA A 19 -44.18 -7.92 -8.88
CA ALA A 19 -42.98 -7.40 -9.53
C ALA A 19 -41.90 -7.19 -8.46
N ALA A 20 -40.93 -8.08 -8.44
CA ALA A 20 -39.70 -7.86 -7.69
C ALA A 20 -38.94 -6.69 -8.34
N LEU A 21 -38.99 -5.52 -7.71
CA LEU A 21 -38.10 -4.40 -8.06
C LEU A 21 -36.69 -4.79 -7.58
N SER A 22 -35.90 -5.36 -8.50
CA SER A 22 -34.45 -5.41 -8.33
C SER A 22 -33.95 -3.97 -8.49
N THR A 23 -33.61 -3.32 -7.38
CA THR A 23 -32.85 -2.08 -7.39
C THR A 23 -31.44 -2.45 -7.85
N GLY A 24 -31.22 -2.53 -9.14
CA GLY A 24 -29.91 -2.56 -9.72
C GLY A 24 -29.25 -1.23 -9.39
N TYR A 25 -28.19 -1.26 -8.61
CA TYR A 25 -27.30 -0.11 -8.48
C TYR A 25 -26.71 0.17 -9.87
N VAL A 26 -27.12 1.27 -10.48
CA VAL A 26 -26.47 1.78 -11.69
C VAL A 26 -25.20 2.52 -11.21
N TRP A 27 -24.06 1.89 -11.35
CA TRP A 27 -22.77 2.53 -11.17
C TRP A 27 -22.60 3.60 -12.25
N ALA A 28 -22.20 4.82 -11.87
CA ALA A 28 -21.76 5.80 -12.85
C ALA A 28 -20.48 5.28 -13.53
N ALA A 29 -20.29 5.58 -14.82
CA ALA A 29 -19.07 5.20 -15.53
C ALA A 29 -17.84 5.75 -14.74
N GLY A 30 -16.97 4.87 -14.26
CA GLY A 30 -15.83 5.19 -13.39
C GLY A 30 -15.97 4.74 -11.93
N ASP A 31 -17.12 4.23 -11.51
CA ASP A 31 -17.38 3.79 -10.14
C ASP A 31 -17.25 2.27 -9.93
N GLU A 32 -16.80 1.53 -10.94
CA GLU A 32 -16.61 0.09 -10.82
C GLU A 32 -15.42 -0.23 -9.92
N PRO A 33 -15.58 -1.16 -8.94
CA PRO A 33 -14.49 -1.60 -8.09
C PRO A 33 -13.33 -2.19 -8.91
N ILE A 34 -12.10 -1.83 -8.52
CA ILE A 34 -10.91 -2.46 -9.11
C ILE A 34 -10.50 -3.72 -8.35
N LEU A 35 -10.98 -3.89 -7.12
CA LEU A 35 -10.66 -5.04 -6.28
C LEU A 35 -11.16 -6.35 -6.92
N PRO A 36 -10.26 -7.37 -7.18
CA PRO A 36 -10.44 -8.39 -8.21
C PRO A 36 -10.77 -9.79 -7.68
N PRO A 37 -11.20 -10.72 -8.58
CA PRO A 37 -11.64 -12.06 -8.19
C PRO A 37 -10.56 -13.16 -8.21
N SER A 38 -9.38 -12.99 -8.83
CA SER A 38 -8.38 -14.07 -8.97
C SER A 38 -6.97 -13.63 -8.56
N SER A 39 -6.28 -14.51 -7.82
CA SER A 39 -4.97 -14.21 -7.27
C SER A 39 -4.04 -15.40 -7.24
N VAL A 40 -2.75 -15.13 -7.04
CA VAL A 40 -1.72 -16.11 -6.67
C VAL A 40 -1.12 -15.66 -5.36
N THR A 41 -1.10 -16.56 -4.37
CA THR A 41 -0.52 -16.31 -3.06
C THR A 41 0.69 -17.21 -2.84
N ALA A 42 1.77 -16.66 -2.27
CA ALA A 42 2.93 -17.45 -1.87
C ALA A 42 3.65 -16.79 -0.68
N SER A 43 4.46 -17.60 0.03
CA SER A 43 5.22 -17.16 1.20
C SER A 43 6.24 -16.06 0.85
N THR A 44 6.45 -15.17 1.80
CA THR A 44 7.51 -14.14 1.78
C THR A 44 8.70 -14.50 2.70
N VAL A 45 8.64 -15.65 3.38
CA VAL A 45 9.64 -16.09 4.36
C VAL A 45 10.87 -16.65 3.67
N PRO A 46 12.03 -15.96 3.74
CA PRO A 46 13.30 -16.44 3.17
C PRO A 46 13.97 -17.50 4.04
N ALA A 47 15.11 -18.01 3.57
CA ALA A 47 15.87 -19.06 4.26
C ALA A 47 16.37 -18.67 5.66
N ASN A 48 16.63 -17.38 5.93
CA ASN A 48 17.01 -16.89 7.27
C ASN A 48 15.82 -16.86 8.24
N GLY A 49 14.59 -16.97 7.74
CA GLY A 49 13.36 -17.03 8.53
C GLY A 49 12.78 -15.67 8.90
N ASP A 50 13.21 -14.56 8.29
CA ASP A 50 12.56 -13.25 8.47
C ASP A 50 11.07 -13.35 8.09
N VAL A 51 10.23 -12.65 8.85
CA VAL A 51 8.77 -12.69 8.79
C VAL A 51 8.19 -11.28 8.80
N ASN A 52 6.86 -11.18 8.85
CA ASN A 52 6.14 -9.91 8.90
C ASN A 52 6.45 -9.04 7.67
N PRO A 53 5.91 -9.43 6.48
CA PRO A 53 6.12 -8.67 5.25
C PRO A 53 5.41 -7.33 5.32
N TYR A 54 6.13 -6.26 4.99
CA TYR A 54 5.65 -4.88 5.09
C TYR A 54 5.62 -4.16 3.74
N GLY A 55 6.78 -3.85 3.17
CA GLY A 55 6.87 -3.10 1.92
C GLY A 55 6.62 -3.99 0.71
N VAL A 56 5.95 -3.45 -0.30
CA VAL A 56 5.70 -4.09 -1.60
C VAL A 56 6.08 -3.15 -2.72
N ALA A 57 6.84 -3.62 -3.70
CA ALA A 57 7.12 -2.85 -4.90
C ALA A 57 7.20 -3.73 -6.15
N PHE A 58 6.67 -3.22 -7.25
CA PHE A 58 6.90 -3.79 -8.58
C PHE A 58 8.19 -3.23 -9.18
N VAL A 59 8.94 -4.08 -9.85
CA VAL A 59 10.12 -3.65 -10.61
C VAL A 59 9.65 -2.98 -11.90
N PRO A 60 10.00 -1.68 -12.11
CA PRO A 60 9.52 -0.94 -13.26
C PRO A 60 10.17 -1.41 -14.56
N ALA A 61 9.56 -1.05 -15.69
CA ALA A 61 10.22 -1.15 -16.98
C ALA A 61 11.43 -0.21 -17.04
N GLY A 62 12.49 -0.63 -17.77
CA GLY A 62 13.67 0.16 -17.97
C GLY A 62 14.82 -0.08 -16.98
N VAL A 63 14.65 -1.00 -16.01
CA VAL A 63 15.79 -1.44 -15.18
C VAL A 63 16.90 -2.02 -16.06
N PRO A 64 18.19 -1.83 -15.69
CA PRO A 64 19.30 -2.34 -16.46
C PRO A 64 19.24 -3.86 -16.68
N SER A 65 19.65 -4.33 -17.84
CA SER A 65 19.62 -5.78 -18.18
C SER A 65 20.51 -6.61 -17.25
N TRP A 66 21.54 -6.02 -16.67
CA TRP A 66 22.45 -6.63 -15.71
C TRP A 66 21.95 -6.58 -14.26
N SER A 67 20.84 -5.91 -13.97
CA SER A 67 20.18 -5.97 -12.65
C SER A 67 19.73 -7.40 -12.35
N THR A 68 19.81 -7.80 -11.08
CA THR A 68 19.27 -9.07 -10.59
C THR A 68 17.74 -9.12 -10.69
N LEU A 69 17.09 -7.99 -10.38
CA LEU A 69 15.64 -7.82 -10.54
C LEU A 69 15.31 -7.51 -12.01
N LYS A 70 14.19 -8.02 -12.48
CA LYS A 70 13.69 -7.83 -13.85
C LYS A 70 12.35 -7.13 -13.84
N ALA A 71 12.05 -6.38 -14.88
CA ALA A 71 10.78 -5.70 -15.06
C ALA A 71 9.59 -6.66 -14.81
N GLY A 72 8.65 -6.24 -13.95
CA GLY A 72 7.48 -7.02 -13.56
C GLY A 72 7.71 -8.01 -12.40
N ASP A 73 8.93 -8.16 -11.90
CA ASP A 73 9.17 -8.83 -10.61
C ASP A 73 8.47 -8.04 -9.49
N VAL A 74 8.09 -8.73 -8.43
CA VAL A 74 7.58 -8.11 -7.19
C VAL A 74 8.57 -8.37 -6.07
N VAL A 75 8.88 -7.33 -5.30
CA VAL A 75 9.76 -7.43 -4.13
C VAL A 75 9.01 -7.05 -2.86
N VAL A 76 9.42 -7.66 -1.75
CA VAL A 76 8.81 -7.49 -0.43
C VAL A 76 9.92 -7.30 0.59
N SER A 77 9.76 -6.32 1.50
CA SER A 77 10.60 -6.18 2.69
C SER A 77 9.97 -6.90 3.88
N ASN A 78 10.76 -7.62 4.66
CA ASN A 78 10.34 -8.23 5.92
C ASN A 78 10.77 -7.35 7.09
N PHE A 79 9.83 -6.99 7.97
CA PHE A 79 10.07 -6.07 9.08
C PHE A 79 10.61 -6.77 10.33
N ASN A 80 10.32 -8.05 10.52
CA ASN A 80 10.71 -8.82 11.69
C ASN A 80 11.70 -9.93 11.32
N ALA A 81 12.67 -10.19 12.21
CA ALA A 81 13.47 -11.41 12.15
C ALA A 81 12.62 -12.64 12.54
N LYS A 82 13.18 -13.83 12.42
CA LYS A 82 12.56 -15.11 12.81
C LYS A 82 11.97 -15.12 14.23
N SER A 83 12.48 -14.29 15.12
CA SER A 83 11.96 -14.13 16.49
C SER A 83 10.60 -13.42 16.53
N ASN A 84 10.15 -12.87 15.43
CA ASN A 84 8.97 -11.99 15.28
C ASN A 84 9.03 -10.73 16.17
N LEU A 85 10.23 -10.24 16.49
CA LEU A 85 10.41 -8.94 17.13
C LEU A 85 10.31 -7.84 16.08
N GLN A 86 9.49 -6.83 16.33
CA GLN A 86 9.27 -5.72 15.40
C GLN A 86 10.57 -4.92 15.19
N GLY A 87 10.82 -4.50 13.95
CA GLY A 87 11.99 -3.71 13.61
C GLY A 87 13.31 -4.46 13.69
N THR A 88 13.32 -5.77 13.41
CA THR A 88 14.53 -6.62 13.40
C THR A 88 14.74 -7.38 12.11
N GLY A 89 13.83 -7.23 11.13
CA GLY A 89 13.90 -7.87 9.82
C GLY A 89 14.94 -7.22 8.92
N THR A 90 15.61 -8.03 8.12
CA THR A 90 16.83 -7.64 7.41
C THR A 90 16.79 -7.93 5.93
N THR A 91 15.69 -8.52 5.42
CA THR A 91 15.64 -9.05 4.06
C THR A 91 14.65 -8.32 3.16
N ILE A 92 15.05 -8.15 1.90
CA ILE A 92 14.14 -7.93 0.77
C ILE A 92 14.14 -9.20 -0.06
N VAL A 93 12.95 -9.74 -0.32
CA VAL A 93 12.77 -10.94 -1.12
C VAL A 93 12.07 -10.63 -2.43
N LYS A 94 12.42 -11.37 -3.49
CA LYS A 94 11.67 -11.42 -4.73
C LYS A 94 10.61 -12.52 -4.63
N PHE A 95 9.37 -12.16 -4.92
CA PHE A 95 8.23 -13.06 -4.97
C PHE A 95 8.38 -14.08 -6.13
N VAL A 96 8.11 -15.35 -5.83
CA VAL A 96 8.07 -16.43 -6.81
C VAL A 96 6.72 -17.13 -6.71
N PRO A 97 5.86 -17.00 -7.74
CA PRO A 97 4.56 -17.68 -7.74
C PRO A 97 4.72 -19.19 -7.52
N ASN A 98 3.99 -19.74 -6.56
CA ASN A 98 4.02 -21.17 -6.19
C ASN A 98 5.43 -21.71 -5.82
N GLY A 99 6.34 -20.83 -5.38
CA GLY A 99 7.71 -21.19 -5.05
C GLY A 99 8.23 -20.55 -3.76
N THR A 100 9.47 -20.86 -3.41
CA THR A 100 10.18 -20.22 -2.30
C THR A 100 10.64 -18.82 -2.75
N PRO A 101 10.48 -17.78 -1.92
CA PRO A 101 10.97 -16.45 -2.26
C PRO A 101 12.50 -16.45 -2.40
N ILE A 102 13.00 -15.61 -3.31
CA ILE A 102 14.43 -15.45 -3.55
C ILE A 102 14.91 -14.23 -2.80
N THR A 103 15.87 -14.38 -1.88
CA THR A 103 16.50 -13.24 -1.22
C THR A 103 17.22 -12.37 -2.25
N PHE A 104 16.79 -11.10 -2.36
CA PHE A 104 17.45 -10.10 -3.18
C PHE A 104 18.49 -9.31 -2.38
N PHE A 105 18.13 -8.89 -1.15
CA PHE A 105 19.00 -8.17 -0.23
C PHE A 105 18.89 -8.80 1.15
N GLN A 106 20.02 -8.86 1.86
CA GLN A 106 20.06 -9.18 3.27
C GLN A 106 21.12 -8.31 3.95
N GLY A 107 20.68 -7.56 4.98
CA GLY A 107 21.56 -6.74 5.81
C GLY A 107 21.76 -7.32 7.21
N HIS A 108 22.20 -6.47 8.14
CA HIS A 108 22.42 -6.82 9.55
C HIS A 108 21.95 -5.67 10.44
N ASN A 109 21.28 -5.97 11.55
CA ASN A 109 20.79 -4.98 12.52
C ASN A 109 19.89 -3.92 11.86
N LEU A 110 18.93 -4.37 11.06
CA LEU A 110 17.97 -3.55 10.34
C LEU A 110 16.54 -3.81 10.84
N GLY A 111 15.64 -2.91 10.48
CA GLY A 111 14.20 -3.04 10.61
C GLY A 111 13.56 -2.44 9.36
N LEU A 112 13.33 -3.27 8.32
CA LEU A 112 12.88 -2.80 7.00
C LEU A 112 11.39 -2.50 7.01
N THR A 113 11.03 -1.22 6.85
CA THR A 113 9.65 -0.72 6.93
C THR A 113 8.86 -0.95 5.63
N THR A 114 7.63 -0.40 5.55
CA THR A 114 6.80 -0.41 4.33
C THR A 114 7.41 0.41 3.19
N ALA A 115 8.28 1.39 3.52
CA ALA A 115 8.97 2.20 2.52
C ALA A 115 9.83 1.32 1.60
N LEU A 116 9.35 1.05 0.38
CA LEU A 116 10.04 0.22 -0.60
C LEU A 116 9.75 0.71 -2.03
N ALA A 117 10.78 1.01 -2.79
CA ALA A 117 10.65 1.32 -4.21
C ALA A 117 11.84 0.80 -5.02
N VAL A 118 11.57 0.32 -6.23
CA VAL A 118 12.59 -0.03 -7.22
C VAL A 118 12.66 1.07 -8.27
N LEU A 119 13.81 1.69 -8.45
CA LEU A 119 14.04 2.76 -9.40
C LEU A 119 14.38 2.20 -10.79
N ARG A 120 14.15 3.00 -11.85
CA ARG A 120 14.54 2.64 -13.22
C ARG A 120 16.04 2.41 -13.40
N SER A 121 16.86 3.04 -12.56
CA SER A 121 18.30 2.79 -12.47
C SER A 121 18.65 1.40 -11.92
N GLY A 122 17.67 0.66 -11.37
CA GLY A 122 17.83 -0.62 -10.69
C GLY A 122 18.17 -0.51 -9.21
N PHE A 123 18.45 0.69 -8.68
CA PHE A 123 18.56 0.86 -7.23
C PHE A 123 17.23 0.61 -6.54
N VAL A 124 17.31 0.08 -5.32
CA VAL A 124 16.15 -0.10 -4.45
C VAL A 124 16.29 0.80 -3.24
N LEU A 125 15.27 1.61 -2.98
CA LEU A 125 15.17 2.40 -1.75
C LEU A 125 14.30 1.64 -0.76
N VAL A 126 14.75 1.53 0.49
CA VAL A 126 13.98 0.90 1.57
C VAL A 126 14.14 1.65 2.87
N GLY A 127 13.03 1.85 3.58
CA GLY A 127 13.02 2.45 4.92
C GLY A 127 13.62 1.49 5.94
N ASN A 128 14.25 2.05 6.95
CA ASN A 128 14.91 1.32 8.03
C ASN A 128 14.66 2.00 9.37
N LEU A 129 14.00 1.31 10.28
CA LEU A 129 13.73 1.76 11.65
C LEU A 129 14.00 0.59 12.62
N PRO A 130 15.28 0.32 12.96
CA PRO A 130 15.66 -0.86 13.71
C PRO A 130 15.35 -0.74 15.20
N THR A 131 15.05 -1.88 15.81
CA THR A 131 14.95 -2.06 17.27
C THR A 131 15.89 -3.18 17.76
N THR A 132 16.01 -3.30 19.07
CA THR A 132 16.63 -4.47 19.72
C THR A 132 15.65 -5.21 20.61
N ASP A 133 14.56 -4.57 20.98
CA ASP A 133 13.55 -5.07 21.93
C ASP A 133 12.15 -5.23 21.30
N GLY A 134 12.01 -4.88 20.03
CA GLY A 134 10.73 -4.89 19.33
C GLY A 134 9.76 -3.77 19.74
N LYS A 135 10.24 -2.76 20.49
CA LYS A 135 9.39 -1.72 21.08
C LYS A 135 9.95 -0.32 20.91
N THR A 136 11.26 -0.17 20.99
CA THR A 136 11.91 1.13 21.00
C THR A 136 12.88 1.24 19.84
N PRO A 137 12.66 2.20 18.89
CA PRO A 137 13.64 2.45 17.83
C PRO A 137 15.02 2.78 18.40
N THR A 138 16.08 2.17 17.86
CA THR A 138 17.46 2.43 18.29
C THR A 138 18.03 3.73 17.73
N SER A 139 17.35 4.33 16.76
CA SER A 139 17.74 5.57 16.08
C SER A 139 16.52 6.22 15.43
N GLN A 140 16.71 7.40 14.83
CA GLN A 140 15.68 8.07 14.01
C GLN A 140 15.38 7.36 12.69
N GLY A 141 16.09 6.28 12.37
CA GLY A 141 15.95 5.55 11.13
C GLY A 141 16.71 6.17 9.96
N SER A 142 16.58 5.55 8.79
CA SER A 142 17.32 5.90 7.58
C SER A 142 16.58 5.39 6.33
N LEU A 143 16.99 5.85 5.14
CA LEU A 143 16.70 5.16 3.89
C LEU A 143 17.95 4.43 3.43
N LEU A 144 17.84 3.13 3.21
CA LEU A 144 18.89 2.34 2.60
C LEU A 144 18.77 2.41 1.08
N VAL A 145 19.92 2.48 0.43
CA VAL A 145 20.06 2.40 -1.02
C VAL A 145 20.72 1.07 -1.34
N VAL A 146 19.97 0.15 -1.91
CA VAL A 146 20.46 -1.17 -2.33
C VAL A 146 20.76 -1.10 -3.83
N ASN A 147 21.94 -1.59 -4.22
CA ASN A 147 22.34 -1.56 -5.63
C ASN A 147 21.60 -2.64 -6.46
N PRO A 148 21.66 -2.56 -7.79
CA PRO A 148 20.94 -3.50 -8.67
C PRO A 148 21.35 -4.98 -8.55
N GLN A 149 22.43 -5.30 -7.84
CA GLN A 149 22.88 -6.67 -7.55
C GLN A 149 22.48 -7.15 -6.16
N GLY A 150 21.78 -6.30 -5.35
CA GLY A 150 21.34 -6.66 -4.02
C GLY A 150 22.37 -6.36 -2.91
N GLY A 151 23.39 -5.54 -3.18
CA GLY A 151 24.32 -5.07 -2.16
C GLY A 151 23.92 -3.70 -1.60
N LEU A 152 24.21 -3.42 -0.32
CA LEU A 152 24.03 -2.09 0.25
C LEU A 152 25.02 -1.11 -0.40
N ALA A 153 24.50 -0.09 -1.08
CA ALA A 153 25.30 0.96 -1.71
C ALA A 153 25.48 2.18 -0.80
N ALA A 154 24.42 2.59 -0.09
CA ALA A 154 24.45 3.74 0.81
C ALA A 154 23.38 3.63 1.89
N GLU A 155 23.56 4.39 2.96
CA GLU A 155 22.56 4.65 3.97
C GLU A 155 22.36 6.16 4.09
N LEU A 156 21.18 6.65 3.71
CA LEU A 156 20.84 8.07 3.78
C LEU A 156 20.28 8.39 5.16
N LYS A 157 21.00 9.22 5.90
CA LYS A 157 20.62 9.75 7.21
C LYS A 157 20.44 11.25 7.13
N ASN A 158 19.32 11.73 7.61
CA ASN A 158 19.06 13.16 7.75
C ASN A 158 18.02 13.37 8.85
N PRO A 159 18.45 13.77 10.06
CA PRO A 159 17.55 13.85 11.22
C PRO A 159 16.42 14.87 11.08
N THR A 160 16.52 15.80 10.13
CA THR A 160 15.46 16.76 9.84
C THR A 160 14.41 16.20 8.86
N LEU A 161 14.84 15.36 7.93
CA LEU A 161 14.00 14.87 6.83
C LEU A 161 13.59 13.39 7.00
N LEU A 162 14.35 12.62 7.81
CA LEU A 162 14.13 11.20 8.03
C LEU A 162 14.06 10.94 9.53
N ASN A 163 12.85 10.77 10.05
CA ASN A 163 12.59 10.50 11.47
C ASN A 163 11.50 9.43 11.60
N GLY A 164 11.91 8.19 11.55
CA GLY A 164 11.02 7.03 11.44
C GLY A 164 10.45 6.87 10.03
N PRO A 165 11.30 6.74 8.97
CA PRO A 165 10.82 6.55 7.61
C PRO A 165 9.98 5.26 7.54
N TRP A 166 8.67 5.41 7.25
CA TRP A 166 7.74 4.30 7.33
C TRP A 166 7.27 3.82 5.97
N ASP A 167 6.81 4.72 5.09
CA ASP A 167 6.46 4.42 3.71
C ASP A 167 7.05 5.46 2.76
N LEU A 168 7.07 5.15 1.47
CA LEU A 168 7.53 6.06 0.44
C LEU A 168 6.81 5.86 -0.90
N THR A 169 6.76 6.95 -1.68
CA THR A 169 6.41 6.90 -3.10
C THR A 169 7.39 7.76 -3.90
N VAL A 170 7.57 7.46 -5.20
CA VAL A 170 8.62 8.07 -6.02
C VAL A 170 8.11 8.66 -7.32
N ILE A 171 8.74 9.76 -7.73
CA ILE A 171 8.68 10.29 -9.10
C ILE A 171 10.05 10.03 -9.72
N ASP A 172 10.15 8.97 -10.50
CA ASP A 172 11.41 8.54 -11.09
C ASP A 172 11.52 8.99 -12.58
N ARG A 173 12.46 9.89 -12.84
CA ARG A 173 12.80 10.39 -14.18
C ARG A 173 14.21 9.95 -14.63
N GLY A 174 14.69 8.82 -14.13
CA GLY A 174 16.02 8.31 -14.41
C GLY A 174 17.09 8.96 -13.52
N GLY A 175 17.89 9.88 -14.04
CA GLY A 175 18.96 10.56 -13.27
C GLY A 175 18.45 11.55 -12.20
N SER A 176 17.14 11.84 -12.15
CA SER A 176 16.51 12.70 -11.16
C SER A 176 15.29 12.01 -10.57
N VAL A 177 15.24 11.87 -9.24
CA VAL A 177 14.16 11.22 -8.52
C VAL A 177 13.67 12.12 -7.39
N LYS A 178 12.35 12.26 -7.24
CA LYS A 178 11.75 12.78 -6.02
C LYS A 178 11.20 11.60 -5.23
N VAL A 179 11.50 11.57 -3.94
CA VAL A 179 11.02 10.55 -3.01
C VAL A 179 10.22 11.23 -1.93
N PHE A 180 8.95 10.94 -1.81
CA PHE A 180 8.16 11.32 -0.66
C PHE A 180 8.29 10.22 0.40
N VAL A 181 8.55 10.60 1.64
CA VAL A 181 8.76 9.68 2.77
C VAL A 181 7.89 10.11 3.92
N SER A 182 7.02 9.24 4.41
CA SER A 182 6.30 9.44 5.65
C SER A 182 7.19 9.10 6.85
N ASN A 183 7.11 9.91 7.90
CA ASN A 183 7.94 9.81 9.10
C ASN A 183 7.05 9.64 10.34
N VAL A 184 6.96 8.41 10.86
CA VAL A 184 6.05 8.09 11.98
C VAL A 184 6.49 8.68 13.31
N LEU A 185 7.79 8.94 13.52
CA LEU A 185 8.30 9.50 14.77
C LEU A 185 8.17 11.03 14.86
N SER A 186 7.82 11.71 13.76
CA SER A 186 7.68 13.18 13.73
C SER A 186 6.37 13.66 13.11
N GLY A 187 5.49 12.76 12.67
CA GLY A 187 4.19 13.13 12.11
C GLY A 187 4.27 14.03 10.89
N ASN A 188 5.23 13.77 10.00
CA ASN A 188 5.44 14.59 8.80
C ASN A 188 5.74 13.75 7.55
N VAL A 189 5.71 14.41 6.38
CA VAL A 189 6.14 13.85 5.11
C VAL A 189 7.24 14.71 4.53
N ALA A 190 8.39 14.10 4.27
CA ALA A 190 9.52 14.73 3.59
C ALA A 190 9.47 14.45 2.09
N ARG A 191 9.90 15.41 1.27
CA ARG A 191 10.32 15.19 -0.10
C ARG A 191 11.84 15.25 -0.17
N LEU A 192 12.47 14.14 -0.55
CA LEU A 192 13.87 14.08 -0.92
C LEU A 192 13.98 14.26 -2.43
N ASP A 193 14.75 15.25 -2.85
CA ASP A 193 15.15 15.43 -4.24
C ASP A 193 16.50 14.73 -4.42
N LEU A 194 16.58 13.71 -5.28
CA LEU A 194 17.76 12.90 -5.48
C LEU A 194 18.31 13.08 -6.90
N SER A 195 19.65 13.07 -7.04
CA SER A 195 20.32 12.80 -8.30
C SER A 195 20.94 11.41 -8.27
N ILE A 196 20.92 10.74 -9.42
CA ILE A 196 21.53 9.42 -9.59
C ILE A 196 22.51 9.52 -10.76
N ASP A 197 23.76 9.20 -10.50
CA ASP A 197 24.85 9.16 -11.48
C ASP A 197 25.76 7.95 -11.28
N GLU A 198 26.89 7.91 -11.94
CA GLU A 198 27.87 6.81 -11.86
C GLU A 198 28.50 6.67 -10.46
N THR A 199 28.44 7.71 -9.64
CA THR A 199 28.97 7.71 -8.26
C THR A 199 27.93 7.26 -7.23
N GLY A 200 26.65 7.19 -7.60
CA GLY A 200 25.58 6.69 -6.74
C GLY A 200 24.35 7.58 -6.65
N VAL A 201 23.71 7.55 -5.47
CA VAL A 201 22.49 8.31 -5.16
C VAL A 201 22.83 9.44 -4.19
N HIS A 202 22.50 10.67 -4.55
CA HIS A 202 22.84 11.88 -3.79
C HIS A 202 21.59 12.68 -3.43
N VAL A 203 21.47 13.10 -2.15
CA VAL A 203 20.40 13.96 -1.67
C VAL A 203 20.71 15.43 -2.00
N LEU A 204 19.79 16.11 -2.70
CA LEU A 204 19.97 17.50 -3.11
C LEU A 204 19.49 18.48 -2.01
N PRO A 205 20.05 19.71 -1.95
CA PRO A 205 19.67 20.74 -0.97
C PRO A 205 18.22 21.24 -1.09
N THR A 206 17.53 20.94 -2.18
CA THR A 206 16.10 21.27 -2.40
C THR A 206 15.15 20.38 -1.63
N SER A 207 15.66 19.29 -1.01
CA SER A 207 14.89 18.38 -0.16
C SER A 207 14.31 19.11 1.06
N ARG A 208 13.06 18.79 1.44
CA ARG A 208 12.33 19.47 2.52
C ARG A 208 11.14 18.70 3.06
N ILE A 209 10.61 19.12 4.21
CA ILE A 209 9.27 18.73 4.66
C ILE A 209 8.23 19.42 3.77
N VAL A 210 7.25 18.65 3.31
CA VAL A 210 6.15 19.12 2.44
C VAL A 210 4.79 19.04 3.12
N ALA A 211 4.65 18.23 4.17
CA ALA A 211 3.45 18.12 4.98
C ALA A 211 3.82 17.76 6.43
N SER A 212 3.07 18.25 7.40
CA SER A 212 3.30 17.98 8.83
C SER A 212 2.04 18.17 9.68
N GLY A 213 2.12 17.77 10.95
CA GLY A 213 1.02 17.91 11.89
C GLY A 213 0.11 16.69 11.97
N TYR A 214 0.48 15.58 11.34
CA TYR A 214 -0.22 14.30 11.51
C TYR A 214 -0.06 13.79 12.94
N MET A 215 -1.12 13.20 13.48
CA MET A 215 -1.05 12.51 14.78
C MET A 215 -0.02 11.38 14.71
N HIS A 216 0.80 11.25 15.76
CA HIS A 216 1.78 10.18 15.86
C HIS A 216 2.04 9.82 17.33
N ARG A 217 2.30 8.56 17.58
CA ARG A 217 2.66 8.03 18.90
C ARG A 217 3.20 6.62 18.80
N SER A 218 4.00 6.22 19.79
CA SER A 218 4.31 4.80 19.99
C SER A 218 3.06 4.05 20.46
N ASP A 219 2.95 2.79 20.05
CA ASP A 219 1.83 1.92 20.37
C ASP A 219 2.36 0.54 20.80
N PRO A 220 1.87 -0.03 21.92
CA PRO A 220 2.37 -1.32 22.42
C PRO A 220 2.14 -2.51 21.48
N THR A 221 1.14 -2.42 20.59
CA THR A 221 0.75 -3.49 19.66
C THR A 221 1.24 -3.20 18.25
N ALA A 222 1.00 -1.99 17.76
CA ALA A 222 1.30 -1.59 16.39
C ALA A 222 2.69 -0.93 16.23
N PHE A 223 3.51 -0.92 17.29
CA PHE A 223 4.84 -0.31 17.35
C PHE A 223 4.80 1.22 17.26
N GLU A 224 4.54 1.79 16.10
CA GLU A 224 4.42 3.23 15.87
C GLU A 224 3.19 3.54 15.02
N LEU A 225 2.41 4.53 15.44
CA LEU A 225 1.27 5.06 14.67
C LEU A 225 1.59 6.48 14.21
N GLY A 226 1.30 6.78 12.94
CA GLY A 226 1.58 8.09 12.37
C GLY A 226 1.12 8.19 10.93
N PRO A 227 1.66 9.12 10.12
CA PRO A 227 1.52 9.08 8.68
C PRO A 227 2.26 7.86 8.14
N THR A 228 1.60 7.09 7.28
CA THR A 228 2.09 5.81 6.77
C THR A 228 2.03 5.78 5.24
N GLY A 229 1.04 5.12 4.64
CA GLY A 229 0.96 4.89 3.21
C GLY A 229 0.96 6.16 2.37
N LEU A 230 1.73 6.15 1.28
CA LEU A 230 1.87 7.27 0.35
C LEU A 230 1.55 6.85 -1.09
N ALA A 231 0.67 7.60 -1.76
CA ALA A 231 0.43 7.45 -3.19
C ALA A 231 0.53 8.79 -3.90
N TYR A 232 1.17 8.83 -5.07
CA TYR A 232 1.35 10.06 -5.83
C TYR A 232 0.63 9.98 -7.18
N ASP A 233 -0.24 10.96 -7.42
CA ASP A 233 -0.88 11.21 -8.69
C ASP A 233 -0.03 12.19 -9.52
N ALA A 234 0.61 11.65 -10.56
CA ALA A 234 1.51 12.41 -11.41
C ALA A 234 0.77 13.36 -12.38
N ASP A 235 -0.47 13.05 -12.71
CA ASP A 235 -1.27 13.83 -13.67
C ASP A 235 -1.80 15.12 -13.04
N HIS A 236 -2.05 15.10 -11.72
CA HIS A 236 -2.62 16.23 -10.99
C HIS A 236 -1.64 16.87 -9.97
N ASP A 237 -0.40 16.35 -9.83
CA ASP A 237 0.57 16.72 -8.78
C ASP A 237 -0.04 16.69 -7.38
N VAL A 238 -0.66 15.54 -7.02
CA VAL A 238 -1.27 15.32 -5.71
C VAL A 238 -0.59 14.15 -5.01
N LEU A 239 -0.13 14.39 -3.78
CA LEU A 239 0.34 13.34 -2.88
C LEU A 239 -0.79 12.99 -1.91
N TYR A 240 -1.22 11.74 -1.90
CA TYR A 240 -2.14 11.20 -0.91
C TYR A 240 -1.36 10.59 0.24
N VAL A 241 -1.84 10.82 1.47
CA VAL A 241 -1.20 10.39 2.72
C VAL A 241 -2.22 9.65 3.57
N ALA A 242 -2.03 8.37 3.79
CA ALA A 242 -2.72 7.64 4.83
C ALA A 242 -2.09 7.97 6.18
N SER A 243 -2.90 8.27 7.18
CA SER A 243 -2.47 8.48 8.55
C SER A 243 -3.19 7.49 9.46
N THR A 244 -2.44 6.50 9.95
CA THR A 244 -2.98 5.46 10.84
C THR A 244 -3.52 6.05 12.13
N ALA A 245 -2.77 6.98 12.75
CA ALA A 245 -3.16 7.58 14.02
C ALA A 245 -4.38 8.52 13.90
N ASP A 246 -4.55 9.18 12.76
CA ASP A 246 -5.73 10.03 12.46
C ASP A 246 -6.93 9.20 11.97
N ASN A 247 -6.71 7.93 11.61
CA ASN A 247 -7.68 7.05 10.92
C ASN A 247 -8.28 7.73 9.70
N ALA A 248 -7.43 8.30 8.83
CA ALA A 248 -7.85 9.15 7.73
C ALA A 248 -6.86 9.14 6.56
N VAL A 249 -7.31 9.62 5.40
CA VAL A 249 -6.47 9.88 4.22
C VAL A 249 -6.58 11.34 3.82
N PHE A 250 -5.44 11.96 3.55
CA PHE A 250 -5.30 13.37 3.20
C PHE A 250 -4.68 13.54 1.81
N ALA A 251 -4.84 14.74 1.22
CA ALA A 251 -4.23 15.12 -0.05
C ALA A 251 -3.41 16.41 0.08
N ILE A 252 -2.19 16.38 -0.47
CA ILE A 252 -1.27 17.52 -0.59
C ILE A 252 -1.18 17.88 -2.08
N TYR A 253 -1.73 19.01 -2.45
CA TYR A 253 -1.70 19.49 -3.82
C TYR A 253 -0.39 20.21 -4.14
N GLY A 254 0.14 20.02 -5.35
CA GLY A 254 1.40 20.63 -5.78
C GLY A 254 2.62 20.07 -5.04
N ALA A 255 2.56 18.80 -4.56
CA ALA A 255 3.55 18.21 -3.67
C ALA A 255 4.94 18.13 -4.30
N ALA A 256 5.04 17.83 -5.61
CA ALA A 256 6.32 17.72 -6.31
C ALA A 256 7.02 19.06 -6.48
N SER A 257 6.27 20.15 -6.50
CA SER A 257 6.77 21.52 -6.65
C SER A 257 6.75 22.33 -5.35
N ALA A 258 6.28 21.73 -4.23
CA ALA A 258 6.11 22.42 -2.95
C ALA A 258 7.40 23.12 -2.50
N THR A 259 7.26 24.38 -2.09
CA THR A 259 8.33 25.22 -1.52
C THR A 259 8.15 25.48 -0.03
N HIS A 260 7.03 25.05 0.55
CA HIS A 260 6.66 25.18 1.96
C HIS A 260 5.89 23.95 2.43
N ASP A 261 5.75 23.82 3.72
CA ASP A 261 4.93 22.81 4.39
C ASP A 261 3.44 23.15 4.23
N ALA A 262 2.63 22.21 3.81
CA ALA A 262 1.18 22.34 3.59
C ALA A 262 0.35 21.97 4.82
N GLY A 263 0.99 21.72 5.97
CA GLY A 263 0.32 21.10 7.13
C GLY A 263 -0.15 19.68 6.81
N VAL A 264 -1.27 19.25 7.38
CA VAL A 264 -1.85 17.92 7.10
C VAL A 264 -2.51 17.83 5.70
N GLY A 265 -2.68 18.96 5.02
CA GLY A 265 -3.38 19.03 3.74
C GLY A 265 -4.90 18.95 3.87
N ARG A 266 -5.55 18.52 2.77
CA ARG A 266 -7.01 18.38 2.71
C ARG A 266 -7.43 16.97 3.11
N LEU A 267 -8.35 16.81 4.07
CA LEU A 267 -9.00 15.55 4.37
C LEU A 267 -9.77 15.05 3.13
N ILE A 268 -9.48 13.82 2.70
CA ILE A 268 -10.13 13.15 1.57
C ILE A 268 -11.12 12.12 2.05
N TYR A 269 -10.67 11.19 2.93
CA TYR A 269 -11.51 10.10 3.38
C TYR A 269 -11.27 9.83 4.87
N GLN A 270 -12.34 9.74 5.60
CA GLN A 270 -12.36 9.35 7.00
C GLN A 270 -13.72 8.73 7.31
N ASP A 271 -13.71 7.47 7.72
CA ASP A 271 -14.92 6.84 8.22
C ASP A 271 -14.52 5.74 9.22
N ASN A 272 -15.37 5.54 10.25
CA ASN A 272 -15.13 4.54 11.28
C ASN A 272 -15.84 3.21 10.97
N ALA A 273 -16.48 3.09 9.81
CA ALA A 273 -17.10 1.85 9.36
C ALA A 273 -16.13 0.99 8.55
N HIS A 274 -15.29 1.61 7.70
CA HIS A 274 -14.42 0.90 6.78
C HIS A 274 -12.93 1.14 7.07
N LEU A 275 -12.50 2.35 7.54
CA LEU A 275 -11.12 2.58 7.96
C LEU A 275 -10.84 2.10 9.38
N ARG A 276 -9.76 1.32 9.53
CA ARG A 276 -9.31 0.70 10.80
C ARG A 276 -7.81 0.83 10.97
N GLY A 277 -7.32 2.08 10.97
CA GLY A 277 -5.90 2.38 11.00
C GLY A 277 -5.23 2.11 9.64
N PRO A 278 -5.51 2.93 8.60
CA PRO A 278 -4.96 2.73 7.27
C PRO A 278 -3.44 2.76 7.30
N LEU A 279 -2.80 1.77 6.64
CA LEU A 279 -1.35 1.58 6.57
C LEU A 279 -0.84 1.83 5.14
N GLY A 280 -0.79 0.80 4.29
CA GLY A 280 -0.41 0.96 2.90
C GLY A 280 -1.43 1.78 2.12
N LEU A 281 -0.99 2.53 1.10
CA LEU A 281 -1.86 3.30 0.22
C LEU A 281 -1.32 3.24 -1.22
N ALA A 282 -2.20 3.01 -2.18
CA ALA A 282 -1.84 3.04 -3.59
C ALA A 282 -2.93 3.68 -4.45
N LEU A 283 -2.50 4.37 -5.51
CA LEU A 283 -3.40 4.88 -6.55
C LEU A 283 -3.60 3.81 -7.61
N ALA A 284 -4.85 3.42 -7.80
CA ALA A 284 -5.26 2.43 -8.77
C ALA A 284 -5.34 3.01 -10.19
N PRO A 285 -5.23 2.18 -11.25
CA PRO A 285 -5.30 2.66 -12.64
C PRO A 285 -6.63 3.28 -13.05
N ASN A 286 -7.71 3.00 -12.33
CA ASN A 286 -9.02 3.65 -12.54
C ASN A 286 -9.13 5.02 -11.83
N GLY A 287 -8.07 5.48 -11.14
CA GLY A 287 -8.03 6.73 -10.39
C GLY A 287 -8.57 6.63 -8.96
N HIS A 288 -8.94 5.45 -8.48
CA HIS A 288 -9.32 5.24 -7.09
C HIS A 288 -8.10 5.08 -6.19
N LEU A 289 -8.28 5.27 -4.89
CA LEU A 289 -7.30 4.94 -3.87
C LEU A 289 -7.67 3.60 -3.23
N VAL A 290 -6.65 2.79 -2.95
CA VAL A 290 -6.79 1.56 -2.18
C VAL A 290 -5.85 1.64 -0.99
N THR A 291 -6.36 1.39 0.22
CA THR A 291 -5.59 1.35 1.45
C THR A 291 -5.74 0.00 2.15
N ALA A 292 -4.71 -0.42 2.88
CA ALA A 292 -4.77 -1.58 3.76
C ALA A 292 -5.08 -1.14 5.19
N ASN A 293 -5.95 -1.86 5.87
CA ASN A 293 -6.25 -1.65 7.29
C ASN A 293 -5.33 -2.51 8.16
N GLY A 294 -4.63 -1.88 9.10
CA GLY A 294 -3.80 -2.57 10.10
C GLY A 294 -4.54 -2.83 11.42
N ASP A 295 -5.84 -2.55 11.50
CA ASP A 295 -6.71 -2.70 12.68
C ASP A 295 -6.17 -2.10 13.99
N ALA A 296 -5.21 -1.17 13.89
CA ALA A 296 -4.68 -0.46 15.06
C ALA A 296 -5.71 0.52 15.67
N ILE A 297 -6.67 0.95 14.85
CA ILE A 297 -7.79 1.83 15.22
C ILE A 297 -9.08 1.14 14.75
N ASN A 298 -10.12 1.18 15.56
CA ASN A 298 -11.42 0.56 15.28
C ASN A 298 -11.34 -0.91 14.81
N PRO A 299 -10.65 -1.81 15.53
CA PRO A 299 -10.51 -3.19 15.12
C PRO A 299 -11.90 -3.85 15.00
N ASP A 300 -12.10 -4.61 13.91
CA ASP A 300 -13.34 -5.32 13.65
C ASP A 300 -13.09 -6.80 13.30
N PRO A 301 -13.36 -7.71 14.23
CA PRO A 301 -13.14 -9.14 13.99
C PRO A 301 -14.12 -9.75 12.97
N GLN A 302 -15.11 -8.99 12.50
CA GLN A 302 -16.05 -9.44 11.48
C GLN A 302 -15.51 -9.17 10.05
N GLN A 303 -14.55 -8.25 9.91
CA GLN A 303 -13.94 -7.85 8.65
C GLN A 303 -12.42 -7.75 8.81
N PRO A 304 -11.73 -8.89 8.97
CA PRO A 304 -10.28 -8.90 9.15
C PRO A 304 -9.53 -8.65 7.84
N SER A 305 -8.32 -8.12 7.93
CA SER A 305 -7.31 -8.01 6.84
C SER A 305 -7.83 -7.42 5.54
N GLU A 306 -8.71 -6.44 5.62
CA GLU A 306 -9.34 -5.87 4.44
C GLU A 306 -8.47 -4.81 3.73
N LEU A 307 -8.67 -4.74 2.42
CA LEU A 307 -8.30 -3.62 1.57
C LEU A 307 -9.55 -2.77 1.31
N VAL A 308 -9.43 -1.46 1.46
CA VAL A 308 -10.55 -0.53 1.26
C VAL A 308 -10.31 0.32 0.03
N GLU A 309 -11.24 0.29 -0.92
CA GLU A 309 -11.24 1.11 -2.13
C GLU A 309 -12.20 2.28 -1.99
N PHE A 310 -11.74 3.48 -2.32
CA PHE A 310 -12.50 4.72 -2.31
C PHE A 310 -12.03 5.68 -3.40
N THR A 311 -12.88 6.60 -3.82
CA THR A 311 -12.53 7.60 -4.82
C THR A 311 -11.63 8.70 -4.24
N VAL A 312 -10.91 9.43 -5.09
CA VAL A 312 -10.05 10.56 -4.68
C VAL A 312 -10.82 11.76 -4.12
N ASP A 313 -12.14 11.78 -4.23
CA ASP A 313 -13.03 12.75 -3.59
C ASP A 313 -13.70 12.22 -2.32
N GLY A 314 -13.39 10.97 -1.91
CA GLY A 314 -13.73 10.44 -0.59
C GLY A 314 -15.02 9.62 -0.53
N ARG A 315 -15.43 8.97 -1.61
CA ARG A 315 -16.59 8.07 -1.64
C ARG A 315 -16.12 6.62 -1.55
N PHE A 316 -16.62 5.88 -0.57
CA PHE A 316 -16.41 4.43 -0.44
C PHE A 316 -16.90 3.69 -1.71
N ILE A 317 -16.11 2.71 -2.15
CA ILE A 317 -16.40 1.89 -3.33
C ILE A 317 -16.56 0.42 -2.95
N ALA A 318 -15.53 -0.18 -2.34
CA ALA A 318 -15.52 -1.61 -2.06
C ALA A 318 -14.53 -1.94 -0.93
N GLU A 319 -14.73 -3.12 -0.38
CA GLU A 319 -13.85 -3.76 0.61
C GLU A 319 -13.50 -5.17 0.15
N LEU A 320 -12.27 -5.61 0.40
CA LEU A 320 -11.79 -6.96 0.11
C LEU A 320 -11.00 -7.49 1.30
N SER A 321 -11.42 -8.60 1.85
CA SER A 321 -10.64 -9.34 2.85
C SER A 321 -9.55 -10.15 2.16
N VAL A 322 -8.30 -9.98 2.59
CA VAL A 322 -7.14 -10.70 2.04
C VAL A 322 -7.06 -12.10 2.64
N ASP A 323 -7.27 -12.21 3.94
CA ASP A 323 -7.35 -13.45 4.69
C ASP A 323 -8.34 -13.31 5.88
N PRO A 324 -8.59 -14.38 6.68
CA PRO A 324 -9.49 -14.30 7.82
C PRO A 324 -8.87 -13.73 9.10
N SER A 325 -7.60 -13.29 9.08
CA SER A 325 -6.92 -12.78 10.28
C SER A 325 -7.09 -11.27 10.39
N GLN A 326 -7.41 -10.79 11.58
CA GLN A 326 -7.61 -9.37 11.85
C GLN A 326 -6.28 -8.61 11.81
N GLY A 327 -6.27 -7.43 11.17
CA GLY A 327 -5.17 -6.48 11.21
C GLY A 327 -3.89 -6.93 10.51
N ALA A 328 -3.98 -7.85 9.56
CA ALA A 328 -2.83 -8.47 8.92
C ALA A 328 -2.47 -7.86 7.55
N ALA A 329 -3.30 -6.97 6.99
CA ALA A 329 -3.02 -6.28 5.74
C ALA A 329 -2.13 -5.06 5.96
N PHE A 330 -0.96 -5.01 5.29
CA PHE A 330 0.01 -3.93 5.45
C PHE A 330 0.33 -3.22 4.13
N GLY A 331 1.47 -3.50 3.52
CA GLY A 331 1.88 -2.88 2.28
C GLY A 331 1.12 -3.39 1.07
N LEU A 332 0.86 -2.51 0.12
CA LEU A 332 0.25 -2.85 -1.15
C LEU A 332 0.82 -1.97 -2.28
N ALA A 333 0.77 -2.47 -3.51
CA ALA A 333 1.22 -1.73 -4.68
C ALA A 333 0.46 -2.14 -5.93
N PHE A 334 0.25 -1.19 -6.84
CA PHE A 334 -0.11 -1.46 -8.22
C PHE A 334 1.13 -1.47 -9.10
N GLY A 335 1.13 -2.32 -10.12
CA GLY A 335 2.21 -2.39 -11.08
C GLY A 335 1.81 -3.15 -12.34
N ARG A 336 2.80 -3.42 -13.20
CA ARG A 336 2.59 -4.19 -14.42
C ARG A 336 3.53 -5.39 -14.46
N ASP A 337 3.04 -6.53 -14.94
CA ASP A 337 3.90 -7.68 -15.20
C ASP A 337 4.71 -7.48 -16.49
N ARG A 338 5.58 -8.43 -16.81
CA ARG A 338 6.40 -8.42 -18.03
C ARG A 338 5.61 -8.40 -19.35
N HIS A 339 4.32 -8.68 -19.28
CA HIS A 339 3.41 -8.64 -20.43
C HIS A 339 2.57 -7.37 -20.48
N GLY A 340 2.81 -6.41 -19.55
CA GLY A 340 2.09 -5.15 -19.45
C GLY A 340 0.74 -5.24 -18.72
N ARG A 341 0.33 -6.41 -18.24
CA ARG A 341 -0.94 -6.58 -17.52
C ARG A 341 -0.85 -5.89 -16.16
N VAL A 342 -1.90 -5.17 -15.81
CA VAL A 342 -2.00 -4.51 -14.51
C VAL A 342 -2.17 -5.55 -13.40
N ARG A 343 -1.46 -5.33 -12.31
CA ARG A 343 -1.52 -6.17 -11.11
C ARG A 343 -1.63 -5.32 -9.85
N LEU A 344 -2.35 -5.87 -8.88
CA LEU A 344 -2.32 -5.45 -7.47
C LEU A 344 -1.54 -6.51 -6.70
N ALA A 345 -0.70 -6.08 -5.78
CA ALA A 345 -0.02 -6.94 -4.82
C ALA A 345 -0.25 -6.41 -3.41
N ALA A 346 -0.57 -7.27 -2.45
CA ALA A 346 -0.72 -6.93 -1.04
C ALA A 346 -0.11 -8.01 -0.17
N VAL A 347 0.55 -7.61 0.90
CA VAL A 347 1.13 -8.51 1.90
C VAL A 347 0.17 -8.70 3.07
N ASP A 348 0.35 -9.83 3.73
CA ASP A 348 -0.35 -10.25 4.91
C ASP A 348 0.65 -10.80 5.92
N ASP A 349 0.71 -10.22 7.12
CA ASP A 349 1.71 -10.60 8.13
C ASP A 349 1.28 -11.80 8.97
N ALA A 350 0.00 -12.05 9.15
CA ALA A 350 -0.50 -13.19 9.90
C ALA A 350 -0.13 -14.52 9.22
N THR A 351 -0.20 -14.54 7.88
CA THR A 351 0.17 -15.71 7.06
C THR A 351 1.59 -15.62 6.52
N ASN A 352 2.25 -14.48 6.63
CA ASN A 352 3.57 -14.20 6.04
C ASN A 352 3.58 -14.46 4.54
N THR A 353 2.58 -13.94 3.84
CA THR A 353 2.40 -14.13 2.41
C THR A 353 2.29 -12.83 1.64
N LEU A 354 2.49 -12.93 0.34
CA LEU A 354 2.11 -11.94 -0.66
C LEU A 354 1.03 -12.54 -1.55
N THR A 355 -0.06 -11.82 -1.74
CA THR A 355 -1.09 -12.13 -2.74
C THR A 355 -0.97 -11.15 -3.90
N VAL A 356 -0.92 -11.68 -5.12
CA VAL A 356 -0.84 -10.91 -6.36
C VAL A 356 -2.05 -11.21 -7.22
N TRP A 357 -2.89 -10.21 -7.46
CA TRP A 357 -4.02 -10.26 -8.38
C TRP A 357 -3.63 -9.76 -9.76
N THR A 358 -4.15 -10.40 -10.79
CA THR A 358 -4.11 -9.87 -12.17
C THR A 358 -5.46 -9.22 -12.45
N LEU A 359 -5.44 -7.93 -12.71
CA LEU A 359 -6.65 -7.18 -13.02
C LEU A 359 -7.07 -7.48 -14.46
N GLY A 360 -8.38 -7.62 -14.70
CA GLY A 360 -8.91 -7.70 -16.05
C GLY A 360 -8.54 -6.45 -16.86
N GLU A 361 -8.36 -6.57 -18.15
CA GLU A 361 -8.37 -5.39 -19.01
C GLU A 361 -9.74 -4.75 -18.84
N SER A 362 -9.78 -3.51 -18.36
CA SER A 362 -11.03 -2.73 -18.36
C SER A 362 -11.51 -2.71 -19.79
N GLY A 363 -12.62 -3.41 -20.07
CA GLY A 363 -13.13 -3.53 -21.42
C GLY A 363 -13.38 -2.13 -22.00
N ASN A 364 -12.57 -1.74 -22.97
CA ASN A 364 -12.99 -0.74 -23.93
C ASN A 364 -14.14 -1.35 -24.71
N ASN A 365 -15.37 -1.09 -24.27
CA ASN A 365 -16.58 -1.19 -25.08
C ASN A 365 -17.02 0.20 -25.52
#